data_ffd6987a94558a80b305642da15bf7e4
#
_entry.id   ffd6987a94558a80b305642da15bf7e4
#
_cell.length_a   1.000
_cell.length_b   1.000
_cell.length_c   1.000
_cell.angle_alpha   90.00
_cell.angle_beta   90.00
_cell.angle_gamma   90.00
#
_symmetry.space_group_name_H-M   'P 1'
#
loop_
_entity.id
_entity.type
_entity.pdbx_description
1 polymer ?
#
loop_
_entity_poly.entity_id
_entity_poly.type
_entity_poly.pdbx_seq_one_letter_code
_entity_poly.pdbx_strand_id
1 'polypeptide(L)'
;MNSLFDEFRTICSHLNQIGITPTLMGSLGFEYRSNEAWGPSDIDIHVPGDPRGWEAPDHLRIYDWDKIMKVMKHLGYALIDIHEHEFQKDGLSVEFGSIDSLPDFAGVSESDIELIHLENITFRVPSLEQFLNIYKASSQDSYRNDHNNNKDFKKIEWLQRYL
;
A
#
# COMPACT_ATOMS: atom_id res chain seq x y z
N MET A 1 12.22 14.14 -14.03
CA MET A 1 11.88 14.44 -12.63
C MET A 1 11.51 13.16 -11.92
N ASN A 2 12.10 12.94 -10.76
CA ASN A 2 11.85 11.73 -10.00
C ASN A 2 10.50 11.85 -9.27
N SER A 3 9.58 10.97 -9.58
CA SER A 3 8.26 10.95 -8.98
C SER A 3 8.20 9.88 -7.88
N LEU A 4 7.16 9.95 -7.03
CA LEU A 4 6.88 8.88 -6.07
C LEU A 4 6.68 7.55 -6.75
N PHE A 5 6.05 7.57 -7.92
CA PHE A 5 5.83 6.33 -8.66
C PHE A 5 7.16 5.73 -9.15
N ASP A 6 8.12 6.56 -9.56
CA ASP A 6 9.45 6.08 -9.93
C ASP A 6 10.15 5.41 -8.76
N GLU A 7 10.00 5.97 -7.56
CA GLU A 7 10.54 5.36 -6.35
C GLU A 7 9.87 4.03 -6.06
N PHE A 8 8.54 3.96 -6.20
CA PHE A 8 7.82 2.71 -6.07
C PHE A 8 8.33 1.67 -7.06
N ARG A 9 8.59 2.07 -8.31
CA ARG A 9 9.11 1.16 -9.34
C ARG A 9 10.44 0.55 -8.90
N THR A 10 11.32 1.34 -8.33
CA THR A 10 12.61 0.86 -7.82
C THR A 10 12.40 -0.18 -6.70
N ILE A 11 11.54 0.14 -5.73
CA ILE A 11 11.23 -0.78 -4.64
C ILE A 11 10.60 -2.06 -5.19
N CYS A 12 9.64 -1.93 -6.10
CA CYS A 12 8.94 -3.05 -6.70
C CYS A 12 9.90 -4.00 -7.43
N SER A 13 10.84 -3.45 -8.18
CA SER A 13 11.85 -4.24 -8.89
C SER A 13 12.63 -5.13 -7.92
N HIS A 14 13.05 -4.57 -6.78
CA HIS A 14 13.80 -5.32 -5.78
C HIS A 14 12.92 -6.36 -5.07
N LEU A 15 11.66 -6.03 -4.79
CA LEU A 15 10.72 -6.99 -4.21
C LEU A 15 10.45 -8.15 -5.16
N ASN A 16 10.30 -7.85 -6.45
CA ASN A 16 10.14 -8.91 -7.46
C ASN A 16 11.32 -9.88 -7.46
N GLN A 17 12.53 -9.37 -7.27
CA GLN A 17 13.74 -10.21 -7.25
C GLN A 17 13.75 -11.21 -6.09
N ILE A 18 13.06 -10.93 -5.00
CA ILE A 18 12.95 -11.86 -3.89
C ILE A 18 11.63 -12.62 -3.89
N GLY A 19 10.91 -12.59 -5.02
CA GLY A 19 9.70 -13.39 -5.21
C GLY A 19 8.43 -12.76 -4.66
N ILE A 20 8.43 -11.45 -4.40
CA ILE A 20 7.26 -10.75 -3.88
C ILE A 20 6.66 -9.88 -4.99
N THR A 21 5.34 -10.04 -5.20
CA THR A 21 4.55 -9.15 -6.05
C THR A 21 3.80 -8.20 -5.15
N PRO A 22 4.24 -6.93 -5.04
CA PRO A 22 3.57 -5.99 -4.15
C PRO A 22 2.26 -5.48 -4.73
N THR A 23 1.36 -5.04 -3.85
CA THR A 23 0.14 -4.33 -4.22
C THR A 23 0.32 -2.87 -3.84
N LEU A 24 0.19 -2.00 -4.83
CA LEU A 24 0.29 -0.56 -4.60
C LEU A 24 -1.04 -0.04 -4.05
N MET A 25 -0.98 0.51 -2.85
CA MET A 25 -2.14 0.97 -2.10
C MET A 25 -2.07 2.49 -1.88
N GLY A 26 -2.93 3.00 -1.02
CA GLY A 26 -2.93 4.38 -0.59
C GLY A 26 -3.16 5.38 -1.72
N SER A 27 -2.82 6.62 -1.46
CA SER A 27 -3.06 7.70 -2.43
C SER A 27 -2.29 7.55 -3.73
N LEU A 28 -1.08 6.97 -3.66
CA LEU A 28 -0.30 6.73 -4.89
C LEU A 28 -0.95 5.67 -5.77
N GLY A 29 -1.44 4.59 -5.17
CA GLY A 29 -2.18 3.55 -5.91
C GLY A 29 -3.47 4.11 -6.49
N PHE A 30 -4.18 4.91 -5.73
CA PHE A 30 -5.41 5.54 -6.19
C PHE A 30 -5.15 6.51 -7.34
N GLU A 31 -4.07 7.30 -7.25
CA GLU A 31 -3.66 8.20 -8.33
C GLU A 31 -3.35 7.43 -9.61
N TYR A 32 -2.61 6.33 -9.49
CA TYR A 32 -2.33 5.46 -10.63
C TYR A 32 -3.60 4.95 -11.29
N ARG A 33 -4.53 4.44 -10.47
CA ARG A 33 -5.76 3.82 -11.01
C ARG A 33 -6.75 4.85 -11.54
N SER A 34 -6.93 5.98 -10.85
CA SER A 34 -7.91 7.00 -11.24
C SER A 34 -7.42 7.90 -12.35
N ASN A 35 -6.11 7.94 -12.56
CA ASN A 35 -5.46 8.87 -13.48
C ASN A 35 -5.75 10.34 -13.14
N GLU A 36 -5.95 10.61 -11.85
CA GLU A 36 -6.19 11.94 -11.31
C GLU A 36 -5.12 12.25 -10.26
N ALA A 37 -4.81 13.54 -10.08
CA ALA A 37 -3.81 13.96 -9.10
C ALA A 37 -4.43 14.02 -7.70
N TRP A 38 -3.90 13.23 -6.76
CA TRP A 38 -4.34 13.19 -5.37
C TRP A 38 -3.26 13.64 -4.40
N GLY A 39 -2.10 14.08 -4.91
CA GLY A 39 -1.02 14.63 -4.11
C GLY A 39 -0.43 13.69 -3.05
N PRO A 40 -0.11 12.43 -3.39
CA PRO A 40 0.45 11.51 -2.41
C PRO A 40 1.79 12.02 -1.88
N SER A 41 2.04 11.80 -0.59
CA SER A 41 3.29 12.19 0.06
C SER A 41 4.10 10.99 0.54
N ASP A 42 3.53 9.81 0.51
CA ASP A 42 4.17 8.56 0.96
C ASP A 42 3.79 7.41 0.04
N ILE A 43 4.43 6.28 0.26
CA ILE A 43 4.18 5.06 -0.52
C ILE A 43 3.62 4.01 0.44
N ASP A 44 2.47 3.45 0.08
CA ASP A 44 1.79 2.43 0.85
C ASP A 44 1.76 1.14 0.03
N ILE A 45 2.41 0.09 0.54
CA ILE A 45 2.59 -1.17 -0.17
C ILE A 45 2.02 -2.30 0.68
N HIS A 46 1.17 -3.14 0.07
CA HIS A 46 0.74 -4.36 0.73
C HIS A 46 1.45 -5.56 0.11
N VAL A 47 1.84 -6.50 0.96
CA VAL A 47 2.56 -7.72 0.59
C VAL A 47 1.95 -8.89 1.36
N PRO A 48 2.28 -10.15 1.00
CA PRO A 48 1.76 -11.30 1.74
C PRO A 48 2.05 -11.19 3.23
N GLY A 49 1.03 -11.48 4.04
CA GLY A 49 1.16 -11.37 5.48
C GLY A 49 0.02 -12.06 6.21
N ASP A 50 -0.03 -11.85 7.51
CA ASP A 50 -1.01 -12.47 8.40
C ASP A 50 -2.41 -11.90 8.11
N PRO A 51 -3.42 -12.76 7.93
CA PRO A 51 -4.80 -12.29 7.68
C PRO A 51 -5.38 -11.44 8.80
N ARG A 52 -4.86 -11.53 10.03
CA ARG A 52 -5.31 -10.70 11.14
C ARG A 52 -4.92 -9.23 10.99
N GLY A 53 -3.96 -8.93 10.11
CA GLY A 53 -3.51 -7.55 9.89
C GLY A 53 -3.04 -6.89 11.17
N TRP A 54 -3.66 -5.76 11.53
CA TRP A 54 -3.30 -5.00 12.74
C TRP A 54 -3.41 -5.79 14.05
N GLU A 55 -4.22 -6.83 14.09
CA GLU A 55 -4.38 -7.65 15.28
C GLU A 55 -3.28 -8.70 15.42
N ALA A 56 -2.50 -8.91 14.39
CA ALA A 56 -1.34 -9.81 14.45
C ALA A 56 -0.21 -9.13 15.22
N PRO A 57 0.59 -9.92 15.98
CA PRO A 57 1.81 -9.37 16.58
C PRO A 57 2.70 -8.72 15.52
N ASP A 58 3.38 -7.64 15.86
CA ASP A 58 4.18 -6.87 14.90
C ASP A 58 5.15 -7.74 14.11
N HIS A 59 5.85 -8.65 14.79
CA HIS A 59 6.87 -9.49 14.17
C HIS A 59 6.32 -10.62 13.29
N LEU A 60 5.01 -10.85 13.32
CA LEU A 60 4.35 -11.90 12.53
C LEU A 60 3.47 -11.34 11.40
N ARG A 61 3.26 -10.04 11.39
CA ARG A 61 2.27 -9.42 10.49
C ARG A 61 2.63 -9.53 9.03
N ILE A 62 3.90 -9.35 8.68
CA ILE A 62 4.38 -9.36 7.30
C ILE A 62 5.27 -10.58 7.11
N TYR A 63 4.95 -11.42 6.14
CA TYR A 63 5.78 -12.58 5.81
C TYR A 63 7.05 -12.14 5.11
N ASP A 64 8.13 -12.92 5.30
CA ASP A 64 9.44 -12.61 4.72
C ASP A 64 9.96 -11.23 5.14
N TRP A 65 9.58 -10.77 6.33
CA TRP A 65 9.93 -9.44 6.81
C TRP A 65 11.43 -9.18 6.80
N ASP A 66 12.23 -10.19 7.18
CA ASP A 66 13.69 -10.06 7.18
C ASP A 66 14.24 -9.77 5.78
N LYS A 67 13.65 -10.38 4.77
CA LYS A 67 14.05 -10.14 3.36
C LYS A 67 13.67 -8.76 2.92
N ILE A 68 12.47 -8.31 3.29
CA ILE A 68 12.00 -6.96 2.98
C ILE A 68 12.89 -5.93 3.67
N MET A 69 13.24 -6.15 4.93
CA MET A 69 14.15 -5.29 5.67
C MET A 69 15.48 -5.12 4.94
N LYS A 70 16.04 -6.20 4.43
CA LYS A 70 17.31 -6.16 3.70
C LYS A 70 17.18 -5.37 2.42
N VAL A 71 16.09 -5.55 1.68
CA VAL A 71 15.83 -4.78 0.46
C VAL A 71 15.76 -3.28 0.78
N MET A 72 14.96 -2.92 1.76
CA MET A 72 14.76 -1.51 2.10
C MET A 72 16.05 -0.86 2.60
N LYS A 73 16.80 -1.59 3.44
CA LYS A 73 18.10 -1.10 3.92
C LYS A 73 19.07 -0.89 2.76
N HIS A 74 19.11 -1.83 1.82
CA HIS A 74 19.96 -1.71 0.64
C HIS A 74 19.62 -0.46 -0.18
N LEU A 75 18.34 -0.11 -0.24
CA LEU A 75 17.88 1.08 -0.96
C LEU A 75 18.05 2.38 -0.16
N GLY A 76 18.62 2.30 1.04
CA GLY A 76 18.92 3.48 1.85
C GLY A 76 17.83 3.86 2.85
N TYR A 77 16.83 3.00 3.06
CA TYR A 77 15.77 3.25 4.02
C TYR A 77 16.14 2.77 5.43
N ALA A 78 15.64 3.47 6.43
CA ALA A 78 15.73 3.06 7.83
C ALA A 78 14.34 2.72 8.35
N LEU A 79 14.23 1.64 9.13
CA LEU A 79 12.98 1.31 9.80
C LEU A 79 12.79 2.30 10.96
N ILE A 80 11.71 3.07 10.94
CA ILE A 80 11.44 4.08 11.98
C ILE A 80 10.31 3.66 12.91
N ASP A 81 9.45 2.72 12.52
CA ASP A 81 8.34 2.27 13.35
C ASP A 81 7.96 0.86 12.96
N ILE A 82 8.27 -0.10 13.85
CA ILE A 82 7.94 -1.52 13.58
C ILE A 82 6.43 -1.77 13.65
N HIS A 83 5.71 -1.06 14.51
CA HIS A 83 4.27 -1.25 14.62
C HIS A 83 3.57 -0.87 13.31
N GLU A 84 4.00 0.21 12.68
CA GLU A 84 3.48 0.65 11.38
C GLU A 84 4.18 -0.06 10.21
N HIS A 85 5.24 -0.80 10.44
CA HIS A 85 6.11 -1.33 9.40
C HIS A 85 6.56 -0.22 8.44
N GLU A 86 6.97 0.88 9.02
CA GLU A 86 7.28 2.12 8.31
C GLU A 86 8.78 2.35 8.19
N PHE A 87 9.20 2.62 6.95
CA PHE A 87 10.57 3.01 6.62
C PHE A 87 10.61 4.47 6.19
N GLN A 88 11.77 5.09 6.33
CA GLN A 88 11.95 6.47 5.89
C GLN A 88 13.33 6.67 5.26
N LYS A 89 13.36 7.48 4.20
CA LYS A 89 14.58 7.93 3.53
C LYS A 89 14.34 9.34 3.03
N ASP A 90 15.20 10.30 3.42
CA ASP A 90 15.12 11.69 2.96
C ASP A 90 13.72 12.29 3.09
N GLY A 91 13.04 11.98 4.19
CA GLY A 91 11.70 12.48 4.46
C GLY A 91 10.58 11.72 3.79
N LEU A 92 10.89 10.75 2.94
CA LEU A 92 9.88 9.90 2.29
C LEU A 92 9.57 8.70 3.16
N SER A 93 8.30 8.49 3.47
CA SER A 93 7.82 7.33 4.22
C SER A 93 7.32 6.25 3.27
N VAL A 94 7.66 4.99 3.58
CA VAL A 94 7.14 3.81 2.91
C VAL A 94 6.61 2.87 3.99
N GLU A 95 5.33 2.52 3.91
CA GLU A 95 4.69 1.62 4.87
C GLU A 95 4.29 0.32 4.20
N PHE A 96 4.43 -0.79 4.95
CA PHE A 96 4.04 -2.11 4.48
C PHE A 96 2.84 -2.63 5.28
N GLY A 97 1.85 -3.17 4.58
CA GLY A 97 0.69 -3.81 5.18
C GLY A 97 0.52 -5.23 4.66
N SER A 98 -0.35 -6.01 5.32
CA SER A 98 -0.67 -7.38 4.92
C SER A 98 -1.79 -7.36 3.89
N ILE A 99 -1.52 -7.84 2.67
CA ILE A 99 -2.54 -7.95 1.64
C ILE A 99 -3.62 -8.95 2.05
N ASP A 100 -3.25 -9.94 2.84
CA ASP A 100 -4.15 -11.02 3.23
C ASP A 100 -5.15 -10.58 4.32
N SER A 101 -5.03 -9.37 4.84
CA SER A 101 -6.02 -8.80 5.76
C SER A 101 -7.19 -8.12 5.03
N LEU A 102 -7.07 -7.86 3.74
CA LEU A 102 -8.10 -7.15 2.98
C LEU A 102 -9.42 -7.90 2.83
N PRO A 103 -9.45 -9.24 2.70
CA PRO A 103 -10.74 -9.94 2.63
C PRO A 103 -11.64 -9.65 3.83
N ASP A 104 -11.13 -9.76 5.04
CA ASP A 104 -11.91 -9.48 6.24
C ASP A 104 -12.15 -7.98 6.45
N PHE A 105 -11.18 -7.16 6.08
CA PHE A 105 -11.28 -5.71 6.29
C PHE A 105 -12.23 -5.04 5.30
N ALA A 106 -12.17 -5.41 4.02
CA ALA A 106 -12.87 -4.68 2.96
C ALA A 106 -13.51 -5.59 1.90
N GLY A 107 -13.48 -6.90 2.10
CA GLY A 107 -14.05 -7.84 1.13
C GLY A 107 -13.27 -7.94 -0.19
N VAL A 108 -11.99 -7.60 -0.16
CA VAL A 108 -11.14 -7.59 -1.36
C VAL A 108 -10.07 -8.67 -1.21
N SER A 109 -10.03 -9.60 -2.15
CA SER A 109 -9.02 -10.67 -2.17
C SER A 109 -7.91 -10.34 -3.17
N GLU A 110 -6.69 -10.70 -2.84
CA GLU A 110 -5.53 -10.44 -3.69
C GLU A 110 -5.73 -10.98 -5.11
N SER A 111 -6.29 -12.18 -5.23
CA SER A 111 -6.52 -12.82 -6.54
C SER A 111 -7.47 -12.03 -7.43
N ASP A 112 -8.29 -11.16 -6.86
CA ASP A 112 -9.22 -10.31 -7.62
C ASP A 112 -8.64 -8.94 -7.96
N ILE A 113 -7.43 -8.64 -7.47
CA ILE A 113 -6.76 -7.37 -7.74
C ILE A 113 -5.94 -7.53 -9.02
N GLU A 114 -6.08 -6.58 -9.94
CA GLU A 114 -5.43 -6.64 -11.24
C GLU A 114 -3.91 -6.71 -11.12
N LEU A 115 -3.30 -7.63 -11.88
CA LEU A 115 -1.85 -7.75 -12.01
C LEU A 115 -1.38 -6.88 -13.17
N ILE A 116 -0.43 -6.02 -12.91
CA ILE A 116 0.13 -5.09 -13.88
C ILE A 116 1.55 -5.52 -14.24
N HIS A 117 1.82 -5.61 -15.52
CA HIS A 117 3.18 -5.81 -16.02
C HIS A 117 3.59 -4.50 -16.69
N LEU A 118 4.55 -3.81 -16.11
CA LEU A 118 5.03 -2.52 -16.62
C LEU A 118 6.55 -2.60 -16.79
N GLU A 119 6.98 -2.66 -18.04
CA GLU A 119 8.41 -2.85 -18.37
C GLU A 119 8.94 -4.11 -17.68
N ASN A 120 9.84 -3.93 -16.70
CA ASN A 120 10.48 -5.06 -16.02
C ASN A 120 9.93 -5.31 -14.60
N ILE A 121 8.82 -4.67 -14.25
CA ILE A 121 8.22 -4.86 -12.92
C ILE A 121 6.83 -5.46 -13.03
N THR A 122 6.43 -6.14 -11.95
CA THR A 122 5.11 -6.73 -11.81
C THR A 122 4.55 -6.33 -10.45
N PHE A 123 3.35 -5.77 -10.44
CA PHE A 123 2.68 -5.37 -9.20
C PHE A 123 1.17 -5.44 -9.39
N ARG A 124 0.44 -5.33 -8.29
CA ARG A 124 -1.01 -5.26 -8.33
C ARG A 124 -1.46 -3.87 -7.92
N VAL A 125 -2.61 -3.45 -8.42
CA VAL A 125 -3.25 -2.22 -7.98
C VAL A 125 -4.76 -2.43 -8.01
N PRO A 126 -5.49 -2.06 -6.93
CA PRO A 126 -6.94 -2.25 -6.89
C PRO A 126 -7.66 -1.46 -7.98
N SER A 127 -8.82 -1.98 -8.40
CA SER A 127 -9.74 -1.23 -9.26
C SER A 127 -10.37 -0.08 -8.49
N LEU A 128 -11.02 0.82 -9.22
CA LEU A 128 -11.75 1.94 -8.57
C LEU A 128 -12.83 1.41 -7.62
N GLU A 129 -13.53 0.37 -8.01
CA GLU A 129 -14.56 -0.23 -7.17
C GLU A 129 -13.97 -0.85 -5.91
N GLN A 130 -12.83 -1.54 -6.03
CA GLN A 130 -12.13 -2.09 -4.88
C GLN A 130 -11.61 -0.99 -3.96
N PHE A 131 -11.07 0.11 -4.51
CA PHE A 131 -10.68 1.25 -3.72
C PHE A 131 -11.87 1.85 -2.96
N LEU A 132 -13.04 1.91 -3.58
CA LEU A 132 -14.24 2.40 -2.90
C LEU A 132 -14.53 1.55 -1.66
N ASN A 133 -14.49 0.23 -1.79
CA ASN A 133 -14.72 -0.68 -0.67
C ASN A 133 -13.65 -0.53 0.42
N ILE A 134 -12.40 -0.38 0.02
CA ILE A 134 -11.29 -0.19 0.96
C ILE A 134 -11.45 1.14 1.72
N TYR A 135 -11.76 2.22 1.02
CA TYR A 135 -11.92 3.52 1.67
C TYR A 135 -13.16 3.58 2.55
N LYS A 136 -14.25 2.91 2.17
CA LYS A 136 -15.43 2.82 3.03
C LYS A 136 -15.10 2.09 4.33
N ALA A 137 -14.38 0.98 4.25
CA ALA A 137 -13.96 0.24 5.43
C ALA A 137 -13.03 1.09 6.29
N SER A 138 -12.08 1.76 5.67
CA SER A 138 -11.11 2.62 6.35
C SER A 138 -11.79 3.82 7.02
N SER A 139 -12.80 4.41 6.39
CA SER A 139 -13.51 5.58 6.91
C SER A 139 -14.32 5.28 8.17
N GLN A 140 -14.58 4.01 8.46
CA GLN A 140 -15.26 3.60 9.68
C GLN A 140 -14.30 3.43 10.86
N ASP A 141 -12.99 3.56 10.63
CA ASP A 141 -11.97 3.51 11.66
C ASP A 141 -11.73 4.93 12.18
N SER A 142 -12.21 5.20 13.42
CA SER A 142 -12.09 6.55 14.00
C SER A 142 -10.65 6.99 14.19
N TYR A 143 -9.74 6.05 14.53
CA TYR A 143 -8.32 6.36 14.64
C TYR A 143 -7.77 6.88 13.32
N ARG A 144 -8.09 6.18 12.22
CA ARG A 144 -7.61 6.58 10.90
C ARG A 144 -8.18 7.93 10.48
N ASN A 145 -9.46 8.17 10.73
CA ASN A 145 -10.10 9.44 10.39
C ASN A 145 -9.46 10.61 11.13
N ASP A 146 -9.15 10.41 12.41
CA ASP A 146 -8.50 11.44 13.22
C ASP A 146 -7.10 11.75 12.72
N HIS A 147 -6.41 10.76 12.15
CA HIS A 147 -5.01 10.90 11.74
C HIS A 147 -4.83 11.35 10.30
N ASN A 148 -5.84 11.20 9.45
CA ASN A 148 -5.73 11.58 8.04
C ASN A 148 -6.66 12.72 7.62
N ASN A 149 -7.27 13.42 8.58
CA ASN A 149 -8.17 14.56 8.33
C ASN A 149 -9.32 14.19 7.40
N ASN A 150 -9.84 12.98 7.55
CA ASN A 150 -10.99 12.49 6.76
C ASN A 150 -10.72 12.48 5.25
N LYS A 151 -9.48 12.26 4.84
CA LYS A 151 -9.11 12.20 3.41
C LYS A 151 -9.86 11.11 2.66
N ASP A 152 -10.22 10.02 3.35
CA ASP A 152 -10.96 8.92 2.73
C ASP A 152 -12.33 9.37 2.23
N PHE A 153 -12.98 10.29 2.94
CA PHE A 153 -14.30 10.79 2.52
C PHE A 153 -14.25 11.53 1.18
N LYS A 154 -13.18 12.27 0.91
CA LYS A 154 -13.01 12.96 -0.35
C LYS A 154 -12.89 11.98 -1.52
N LYS A 155 -12.13 10.91 -1.31
CA LYS A 155 -11.96 9.86 -2.32
C LYS A 155 -13.26 9.09 -2.54
N ILE A 156 -13.98 8.79 -1.46
CA ILE A 156 -15.28 8.12 -1.54
C ILE A 156 -16.26 8.99 -2.34
N GLU A 157 -16.31 10.28 -2.06
CA GLU A 157 -17.20 11.21 -2.78
C GLU A 157 -16.89 11.22 -4.27
N TRP A 158 -15.61 11.32 -4.63
CA TRP A 158 -15.20 11.28 -6.03
C TRP A 158 -15.60 9.97 -6.71
N LEU A 159 -15.34 8.84 -6.04
CA LEU A 159 -15.66 7.52 -6.57
C LEU A 159 -17.17 7.33 -6.77
N GLN A 160 -17.98 7.81 -5.84
CA GLN A 160 -19.44 7.69 -5.95
C GLN A 160 -19.98 8.49 -7.11
N ARG A 161 -19.35 9.60 -7.47
CA ARG A 161 -19.73 10.38 -8.65
C ARG A 161 -19.25 9.73 -9.93
N TYR A 162 -18.06 9.14 -9.89
CA TYR A 162 -17.44 8.54 -11.09
C TYR A 162 -18.08 7.20 -11.45
N LEU A 163 -18.36 6.38 -10.45
CA LEU A 163 -18.97 5.06 -10.65
C LEU A 163 -20.51 5.18 -10.68
#